data_c1b0bdcaff8d96d63290d7f21b911b2a
#
_entry.id   c1b0bdcaff8d96d63290d7f21b911b2a
#
_cell.length_a   1.000
_cell.length_b   1.000
_cell.length_c   1.000
_cell.angle_alpha   90.00
_cell.angle_beta   90.00
_cell.angle_gamma   90.00
#
_symmetry.space_group_name_H-M   'P 1'
#
loop_
_entity.id
_entity.type
_entity.pdbx_description
1 polymer ?
#
loop_
_entity_poly.entity_id
_entity_poly.type
_entity_poly.pdbx_seq_one_letter_code
_entity_poly.pdbx_strand_id
1 'polypeptide(L)'
;MSEKVALAPCNGMSPNGLVGRVAVGDAKKENMDIISICMGSTSADIEGRNNDMLKKYPIISINGCAGNCVNKILENRNIEVEKTINVGEVMENYEIKAKDPFRLGEEGEECVKIIKKEILTEAEKLIDNK
;
A
#
# COMPACT_ATOMS: atom_id res chain seq x y z
N MET A 1 -7.25 -7.93 16.31
CA MET A 1 -7.92 -7.50 15.08
C MET A 1 -8.45 -6.10 15.25
N SER A 2 -8.77 -5.41 14.19
CA SER A 2 -9.08 -4.00 14.21
C SER A 2 -10.35 -3.69 13.41
N GLU A 3 -10.98 -2.53 13.69
CA GLU A 3 -12.13 -2.08 12.91
C GLU A 3 -11.73 -1.63 11.52
N LYS A 4 -10.55 -1.07 11.39
CA LYS A 4 -10.04 -0.55 10.12
C LYS A 4 -8.59 -0.97 9.89
N VAL A 5 -8.16 -0.90 8.66
CA VAL A 5 -6.78 -1.15 8.27
C VAL A 5 -6.27 0.05 7.48
N ALA A 6 -5.06 0.46 7.77
CA ALA A 6 -4.43 1.58 7.06
C ALA A 6 -3.46 1.05 6.02
N LEU A 7 -3.57 1.56 4.80
CA LEU A 7 -2.66 1.22 3.72
C LEU A 7 -1.66 2.36 3.52
N ALA A 8 -0.39 2.02 3.50
CA ALA A 8 0.69 2.97 3.29
C ALA A 8 1.34 2.71 1.92
N PRO A 9 0.88 3.39 0.87
CA PRO A 9 1.38 3.13 -0.47
C PRO A 9 2.65 3.89 -0.79
N CYS A 10 3.49 3.29 -1.63
CA CYS A 10 4.63 3.96 -2.22
C CYS A 10 4.16 5.15 -3.07
N ASN A 11 4.89 6.26 -3.01
CA ASN A 11 4.64 7.42 -3.89
C ASN A 11 5.27 7.23 -5.27
N GLY A 12 5.84 6.11 -5.49
CA GLY A 12 6.76 5.69 -6.49
C GLY A 12 6.66 6.25 -7.90
N MET A 13 7.83 6.58 -8.39
CA MET A 13 8.04 7.01 -9.76
C MET A 13 8.43 5.82 -10.65
N SER A 14 8.35 4.60 -10.13
CA SER A 14 8.62 3.38 -10.88
C SER A 14 7.31 2.76 -11.38
N PRO A 15 7.37 1.88 -12.38
CA PRO A 15 6.16 1.17 -12.84
C PRO A 15 5.45 0.42 -11.73
N ASN A 16 6.19 -0.29 -10.89
CA ASN A 16 5.61 -1.03 -9.77
C ASN A 16 5.07 -0.10 -8.68
N GLY A 17 5.70 1.07 -8.49
CA GLY A 17 5.20 2.08 -7.57
C GLY A 17 3.84 2.61 -8.00
N LEU A 18 3.67 2.87 -9.28
CA LEU A 18 2.40 3.31 -9.85
C LEU A 18 1.32 2.24 -9.65
N VAL A 19 1.65 0.98 -9.92
CA VAL A 19 0.72 -0.14 -9.71
C VAL A 19 0.25 -0.17 -8.26
N GLY A 20 1.17 -0.11 -7.31
CA GLY A 20 0.83 -0.14 -5.90
C GLY A 20 -0.06 1.02 -5.48
N ARG A 21 0.25 2.21 -5.97
CA ARG A 21 -0.51 3.41 -5.65
C ARG A 21 -1.96 3.32 -6.15
N VAL A 22 -2.14 2.86 -7.38
CA VAL A 22 -3.50 2.72 -7.95
C VAL A 22 -4.26 1.59 -7.28
N ALA A 23 -3.59 0.47 -7.01
CA ALA A 23 -4.22 -0.66 -6.33
C ALA A 23 -4.75 -0.29 -4.95
N VAL A 24 -4.03 0.55 -4.22
CA VAL A 24 -4.50 1.07 -2.92
C VAL A 24 -5.80 1.84 -3.09
N GLY A 25 -5.87 2.72 -4.08
CA GLY A 25 -7.09 3.49 -4.35
C GLY A 25 -8.27 2.59 -4.69
N ASP A 26 -8.04 1.58 -5.51
CA ASP A 26 -9.09 0.65 -5.93
C ASP A 26 -9.56 -0.23 -4.75
N ALA A 27 -8.64 -0.68 -3.91
CA ALA A 27 -8.99 -1.47 -2.74
C ALA A 27 -9.82 -0.64 -1.75
N LYS A 28 -9.46 0.61 -1.57
CA LYS A 28 -10.19 1.52 -0.70
C LYS A 28 -11.62 1.75 -1.17
N LYS A 29 -11.85 1.79 -2.47
CA LYS A 29 -13.19 1.92 -3.04
C LYS A 29 -14.05 0.70 -2.77
N GLU A 30 -13.45 -0.48 -2.71
CA GLU A 30 -14.21 -1.72 -2.51
C GLU A 30 -14.50 -2.02 -1.05
N ASN A 31 -13.71 -1.48 -0.13
CA ASN A 31 -13.88 -1.78 1.29
C ASN A 31 -13.73 -0.50 2.12
N MET A 32 -14.84 -0.06 2.72
CA MET A 32 -14.90 1.18 3.48
C MET A 32 -14.12 1.14 4.80
N ASP A 33 -13.72 -0.04 5.23
CA ASP A 33 -12.89 -0.18 6.43
C ASP A 33 -11.40 -0.06 6.12
N ILE A 34 -11.06 0.24 4.88
CA ILE A 34 -9.69 0.52 4.47
C ILE A 34 -9.49 2.03 4.36
N ILE A 35 -8.46 2.53 5.03
CA ILE A 35 -8.04 3.92 4.93
C ILE A 35 -6.65 3.97 4.31
N SER A 36 -6.26 5.12 3.79
CA SER A 36 -4.94 5.28 3.20
C SER A 36 -4.16 6.37 3.90
N ILE A 37 -2.84 6.19 3.93
CA ILE A 37 -1.91 7.11 4.58
C ILE A 37 -1.16 7.87 3.50
N CYS A 38 -1.05 9.18 3.67
CA CYS A 38 -0.22 10.01 2.81
C CYS A 38 1.24 9.89 3.25
N MET A 39 2.07 9.23 2.44
CA MET A 39 3.48 9.04 2.79
C MET A 39 4.27 10.33 2.76
N GLY A 40 3.87 11.28 1.93
CA GLY A 40 4.51 12.60 1.90
C GLY A 40 4.38 13.32 3.22
N SER A 41 3.16 13.42 3.76
CA SER A 41 2.95 14.08 5.04
C SER A 41 3.54 13.29 6.20
N THR A 42 3.55 11.96 6.11
CA THR A 42 4.15 11.10 7.11
C THR A 42 5.67 11.32 7.16
N SER A 43 6.30 11.33 6.00
CA SER A 43 7.76 11.55 5.90
C SER A 43 8.15 12.94 6.38
N ALA A 44 7.34 13.94 6.07
CA ALA A 44 7.59 15.33 6.47
C ALA A 44 7.23 15.60 7.93
N ASP A 45 6.63 14.64 8.60
CA ASP A 45 6.23 14.77 10.01
C ASP A 45 5.30 15.95 10.24
N ILE A 46 4.29 16.10 9.37
CA ILE A 46 3.34 17.19 9.50
C ILE A 46 2.42 16.94 10.68
N GLU A 47 2.52 17.84 11.66
CA GLU A 47 1.76 17.74 12.89
C GLU A 47 0.24 17.82 12.61
N GLY A 48 -0.51 16.98 13.30
CA GLY A 48 -1.96 16.94 13.16
C GLY A 48 -2.46 16.13 11.97
N ARG A 49 -1.55 15.61 11.17
CA ARG A 49 -1.91 14.76 10.03
C ARG A 49 -1.54 13.31 10.30
N ASN A 50 -2.43 12.41 10.03
CA ASN A 50 -2.23 10.96 10.10
C ASN A 50 -1.76 10.40 11.46
N ASN A 51 -1.37 11.25 12.42
CA ASN A 51 -0.79 10.77 13.68
C ASN A 51 -1.65 9.74 14.39
N ASP A 52 -2.95 10.02 14.49
CA ASP A 52 -3.87 9.11 15.16
C ASP A 52 -4.02 7.81 14.37
N MET A 53 -4.12 7.92 13.05
CA MET A 53 -4.29 6.76 12.17
C MET A 53 -3.04 5.88 12.14
N LEU A 54 -1.86 6.50 12.21
CA LEU A 54 -0.59 5.77 12.22
C LEU A 54 -0.43 4.87 13.44
N LYS A 55 -1.04 5.25 14.56
CA LYS A 55 -0.92 4.52 15.81
C LYS A 55 -2.16 3.72 16.18
N LYS A 56 -3.27 4.02 15.55
CA LYS A 56 -4.56 3.45 15.91
C LYS A 56 -4.89 2.16 15.19
N TYR A 57 -4.51 2.05 13.94
CA TYR A 57 -4.89 0.91 13.10
C TYR A 57 -3.67 0.16 12.60
N PRO A 58 -3.79 -1.15 12.37
CA PRO A 58 -2.68 -1.90 11.77
C PRO A 58 -2.38 -1.38 10.37
N ILE A 59 -1.11 -1.36 10.02
CA ILE A 59 -0.64 -0.79 8.76
C ILE A 59 -0.11 -1.89 7.85
N ILE A 60 -0.59 -1.87 6.60
CA ILE A 60 -0.02 -2.66 5.52
C ILE A 60 0.75 -1.71 4.64
N SER A 61 2.06 -1.94 4.49
CA SER A 61 2.87 -1.15 3.57
C SER A 61 2.83 -1.77 2.19
N ILE A 62 2.76 -0.93 1.16
CA ILE A 62 2.78 -1.37 -0.23
C ILE A 62 3.97 -0.68 -0.91
N ASN A 63 5.03 -1.45 -1.14
CA ASN A 63 6.27 -0.96 -1.73
C ASN A 63 6.36 -1.36 -3.19
N GLY A 64 6.79 -0.43 -4.04
CA GLY A 64 6.93 -0.70 -5.47
C GLY A 64 8.22 -1.40 -5.83
N CYS A 65 9.30 -1.08 -5.15
CA CYS A 65 10.63 -1.59 -5.51
C CYS A 65 11.34 -2.23 -4.32
N ALA A 66 12.51 -2.81 -4.58
CA ALA A 66 13.28 -3.52 -3.56
C ALA A 66 13.78 -2.62 -2.41
N GLY A 67 13.75 -1.31 -2.59
CA GLY A 67 14.20 -0.36 -1.56
C GLY A 67 13.32 -0.31 -0.33
N ASN A 68 12.07 -0.73 -0.45
CA ASN A 68 11.10 -0.70 0.65
C ASN A 68 11.05 0.65 1.37
N CYS A 69 10.98 1.74 0.60
CA CYS A 69 11.00 3.10 1.13
C CYS A 69 9.89 3.37 2.13
N VAL A 70 8.71 2.80 1.90
CA VAL A 70 7.58 2.99 2.82
C VAL A 70 7.92 2.45 4.20
N ASN A 71 8.49 1.24 4.26
CA ASN A 71 8.87 0.64 5.52
C ASN A 71 9.93 1.49 6.25
N LYS A 72 10.91 2.02 5.50
CA LYS A 72 11.95 2.86 6.08
C LYS A 72 11.40 4.16 6.66
N ILE A 73 10.46 4.78 5.96
CA ILE A 73 9.81 6.00 6.45
C ILE A 73 9.06 5.72 7.75
N LEU A 74 8.30 4.63 7.79
CA LEU A 74 7.53 4.26 8.97
C LEU A 74 8.45 3.88 10.14
N GLU A 75 9.52 3.14 9.88
CA GLU A 75 10.52 2.83 10.90
C GLU A 75 11.12 4.08 11.51
N ASN A 76 11.47 5.06 10.68
CA ASN A 76 12.04 6.32 11.15
C ASN A 76 11.07 7.12 12.02
N ARG A 77 9.79 6.82 11.92
CA ARG A 77 8.74 7.44 12.72
C ARG A 77 8.33 6.56 13.91
N ASN A 78 9.05 5.45 14.13
CA ASN A 78 8.74 4.47 15.19
C ASN A 78 7.33 3.88 15.03
N ILE A 79 6.92 3.64 13.79
CA ILE A 79 5.62 3.06 13.46
C ILE A 79 5.84 1.62 13.00
N GLU A 80 5.16 0.67 13.64
CA GLU A 80 5.22 -0.73 13.26
C GLU A 80 4.38 -1.01 12.03
N VAL A 81 4.90 -1.86 11.14
CA VAL A 81 4.20 -2.33 9.96
C VAL A 81 3.72 -3.75 10.23
N GLU A 82 2.42 -3.96 10.10
CA GLU A 82 1.82 -5.27 10.37
C GLU A 82 2.05 -6.25 9.24
N LYS A 83 2.01 -5.78 8.01
CA LYS A 83 2.22 -6.60 6.83
C LYS A 83 2.88 -5.77 5.74
N THR A 84 3.84 -6.36 5.04
CA THR A 84 4.51 -5.72 3.92
C THR A 84 4.12 -6.42 2.63
N ILE A 85 3.65 -5.64 1.65
CA ILE A 85 3.41 -6.12 0.29
C ILE A 85 4.41 -5.41 -0.61
N ASN A 86 5.22 -6.18 -1.31
CA ASN A 86 6.14 -5.64 -2.30
C ASN A 86 5.64 -6.03 -3.67
N VAL A 87 5.29 -5.04 -4.50
CA VAL A 87 4.70 -5.28 -5.81
C VAL A 87 5.60 -6.12 -6.68
N GLY A 88 6.90 -5.81 -6.70
CA GLY A 88 7.85 -6.58 -7.50
C GLY A 88 7.91 -8.05 -7.11
N GLU A 89 7.92 -8.33 -5.82
CA GLU A 89 7.95 -9.71 -5.32
C GLU A 89 6.67 -10.48 -5.67
N VAL A 90 5.52 -9.84 -5.50
CA VAL A 90 4.24 -10.47 -5.87
C VAL A 90 4.22 -10.79 -7.35
N MET A 91 4.64 -9.84 -8.18
CA MET A 91 4.59 -9.99 -9.64
C MET A 91 5.62 -10.95 -10.20
N GLU A 92 6.63 -11.37 -9.40
CA GLU A 92 7.58 -12.41 -9.84
C GLU A 92 6.90 -13.71 -10.19
N ASN A 93 5.75 -13.99 -9.59
CA ASN A 93 4.98 -15.22 -9.82
C ASN A 93 4.08 -15.13 -11.05
N TYR A 94 4.09 -14.00 -11.75
CA TYR A 94 3.23 -13.75 -12.91
C TYR A 94 4.09 -13.36 -14.11
N GLU A 95 3.59 -13.65 -15.31
CA GLU A 95 4.30 -13.31 -16.54
C GLU A 95 4.10 -11.84 -16.95
N ILE A 96 3.14 -11.17 -16.36
CA ILE A 96 2.80 -9.79 -16.69
C ILE A 96 3.59 -8.84 -15.81
N LYS A 97 4.13 -7.78 -16.42
CA LYS A 97 4.88 -6.75 -15.69
C LYS A 97 4.49 -5.37 -16.16
N ALA A 98 4.39 -4.44 -15.22
CA ALA A 98 4.22 -3.04 -15.53
C ALA A 98 5.54 -2.50 -16.09
N LYS A 99 5.47 -1.71 -17.15
CA LYS A 99 6.67 -1.20 -17.84
C LYS A 99 6.78 0.32 -17.86
N ASP A 100 5.67 1.02 -17.67
CA ASP A 100 5.62 2.46 -17.80
C ASP A 100 5.43 3.11 -16.42
N PRO A 101 6.32 4.02 -16.00
CA PRO A 101 6.18 4.66 -14.69
C PRO A 101 5.12 5.78 -14.68
N PHE A 102 4.63 6.19 -15.83
CA PHE A 102 3.71 7.32 -15.92
C PHE A 102 2.28 6.92 -16.24
N ARG A 103 2.09 5.78 -16.87
CA ARG A 103 0.76 5.28 -17.24
C ARG A 103 0.70 3.77 -17.06
N LEU A 104 -0.46 3.28 -16.69
CA LEU A 104 -0.64 1.84 -16.46
C LEU A 104 -0.66 1.02 -17.75
N GLY A 105 -1.43 1.47 -18.73
CA GLY A 105 -1.67 0.66 -19.91
C GLY A 105 -2.36 -0.65 -19.57
N GLU A 106 -2.46 -1.56 -20.52
CA GLU A 106 -3.13 -2.84 -20.30
C GLU A 106 -2.38 -3.70 -19.28
N GLU A 107 -1.05 -3.77 -19.40
CA GLU A 107 -0.23 -4.57 -18.50
C GLU A 107 -0.26 -4.03 -17.09
N GLY A 108 -0.17 -2.71 -16.94
CA GLY A 108 -0.26 -2.07 -15.63
C GLY A 108 -1.60 -2.30 -14.96
N GLU A 109 -2.70 -2.23 -15.72
CA GLU A 109 -4.04 -2.47 -15.18
C GLU A 109 -4.21 -3.91 -14.71
N GLU A 110 -3.65 -4.88 -15.41
CA GLU A 110 -3.66 -6.27 -14.96
C GLU A 110 -2.87 -6.44 -13.66
N CYS A 111 -1.72 -5.79 -13.56
CA CYS A 111 -0.94 -5.79 -12.32
C CYS A 111 -1.72 -5.19 -11.17
N VAL A 112 -2.44 -4.09 -11.42
CA VAL A 112 -3.27 -3.44 -10.40
C VAL A 112 -4.33 -4.41 -9.86
N LYS A 113 -4.98 -5.18 -10.72
CA LYS A 113 -5.98 -6.16 -10.28
C LYS A 113 -5.37 -7.21 -9.35
N ILE A 114 -4.19 -7.69 -9.70
CA ILE A 114 -3.49 -8.70 -8.91
C ILE A 114 -3.10 -8.14 -7.53
N ILE A 115 -2.51 -6.97 -7.52
CA ILE A 115 -2.09 -6.33 -6.27
C ILE A 115 -3.28 -5.93 -5.42
N LYS A 116 -4.35 -5.43 -6.02
CA LYS A 116 -5.59 -5.11 -5.31
C LYS A 116 -6.13 -6.33 -4.58
N LYS A 117 -6.16 -7.48 -5.25
CA LYS A 117 -6.63 -8.73 -4.65
C LYS A 117 -5.76 -9.12 -3.45
N GLU A 118 -4.44 -8.98 -3.59
CA GLU A 118 -3.52 -9.26 -2.49
C GLU A 118 -3.76 -8.33 -1.30
N ILE A 119 -3.95 -7.04 -1.57
CA ILE A 119 -4.25 -6.05 -0.53
C ILE A 119 -5.53 -6.42 0.20
N LEU A 120 -6.60 -6.70 -0.54
CA LEU A 120 -7.89 -7.02 0.06
C LEU A 120 -7.81 -8.29 0.91
N THR A 121 -7.09 -9.30 0.44
CA THR A 121 -6.91 -10.54 1.17
C THR A 121 -6.20 -10.30 2.51
N GLU A 122 -5.12 -9.55 2.50
CA GLU A 122 -4.36 -9.26 3.72
C GLU A 122 -5.12 -8.32 4.65
N ALA A 123 -5.85 -7.35 4.09
CA ALA A 123 -6.65 -6.44 4.91
C ALA A 123 -7.78 -7.15 5.63
N GLU A 124 -8.46 -8.08 4.96
CA GLU A 124 -9.55 -8.84 5.58
C GLU A 124 -9.09 -9.65 6.78
N LYS A 125 -7.86 -10.13 6.76
CA LYS A 125 -7.29 -10.87 7.90
C LYS A 125 -7.12 -10.00 9.13
N LEU A 126 -6.95 -8.69 8.95
CA LEU A 126 -6.69 -7.75 10.02
C LEU A 126 -7.94 -7.01 10.50
N ILE A 127 -9.00 -7.01 9.71
CA ILE A 127 -10.26 -6.37 10.06
C ILE A 127 -11.10 -7.32 10.89
N ASP A 128 -11.73 -6.80 11.95
CA ASP A 128 -12.60 -7.63 12.77
C ASP A 128 -13.82 -8.09 11.98
N ASN A 129 -14.06 -9.39 12.03
CA ASN A 129 -15.27 -9.97 11.46
C ASN A 129 -16.41 -9.76 12.44
N LYS A 130 -17.36 -8.99 12.02
CA LYS A 130 -18.56 -8.76 12.83
C LYS A 130 -19.65 -9.77 12.48
#